data_1ec3c68f72130f928be07a9758715508
#
_entry.id   1ec3c68f72130f928be07a9758715508
#
_cell.length_a   1.000
_cell.length_b   1.000
_cell.length_c   1.000
_cell.angle_alpha   90.00
_cell.angle_beta   90.00
_cell.angle_gamma   90.00
#
_symmetry.space_group_name_H-M   'P 1'
#
loop_
_entity.id
_entity.type
_entity.pdbx_description
1 polymer ?
#
loop_
_entity_poly.entity_id
_entity_poly.type
_entity_poly.pdbx_seq_one_letter_code
_entity_poly.pdbx_strand_id
1 'polypeptide(L)'
;MIKKYKFVIGLALAVIFLMTTAGCSQDSGNVPIDSDDIGGVVTSSSGSEAGVWVIAETMDLPTKYAKIVVTDDMGRYLLPDLPDATYSIWVRGYGLVDSPKTQSEPGVTLDLTAILAPDAAAAAQYYPANYWFALLQPPPKADFPGTGEDGNGLPKTAQTQMHWIGDMKMTFSCTQCHQLGNKFTRELPLELGTFGSSVEAWEYRLQTGISGGGMFGTLGKLGRRRGLEIFADWTDRIAAGELPEVPPRPQGSERNVVVTLWDWAGEKLFVHDEISTDKRNPTINANGPIYGVTELSGDWLTILDPLSHEVTKVAIPPSAEAKNSAPGAINVPSVYWGDEVIWERKVVAHNPMMDSQGRVWMTGRDACRVYD
;
A
#
# COMPACT_ATOMS: atom_id res chain seq x y z
N MET A 1 -27.89 -14.20 -91.57
CA MET A 1 -26.90 -13.32 -90.94
C MET A 1 -26.36 -14.07 -89.73
N ILE A 2 -25.21 -14.75 -89.85
CA ILE A 2 -24.65 -15.67 -88.83
C ILE A 2 -23.40 -14.97 -88.29
N LYS A 3 -23.41 -14.58 -87.00
CA LYS A 3 -22.25 -14.03 -86.34
C LYS A 3 -21.43 -15.17 -85.70
N LYS A 4 -20.16 -15.26 -86.17
CA LYS A 4 -19.17 -16.21 -85.71
C LYS A 4 -18.62 -15.79 -84.30
N TYR A 5 -18.70 -16.65 -83.33
CA TYR A 5 -17.99 -16.50 -82.08
C TYR A 5 -16.62 -17.14 -82.15
N LYS A 6 -15.60 -16.34 -81.91
CA LYS A 6 -14.20 -16.85 -81.76
C LYS A 6 -14.00 -17.30 -80.32
N PHE A 7 -13.60 -18.57 -80.18
CA PHE A 7 -13.16 -19.13 -78.92
C PHE A 7 -11.70 -18.70 -78.68
N VAL A 8 -11.43 -18.01 -77.57
CA VAL A 8 -10.09 -17.71 -77.12
C VAL A 8 -9.78 -18.66 -75.97
N ILE A 9 -8.81 -19.53 -76.15
CA ILE A 9 -8.28 -20.45 -75.15
C ILE A 9 -7.32 -19.65 -74.30
N GLY A 10 -7.71 -19.33 -73.05
CA GLY A 10 -6.85 -18.69 -72.04
C GLY A 10 -6.02 -19.75 -71.32
N LEU A 11 -4.74 -19.68 -71.46
CA LEU A 11 -3.74 -20.49 -70.75
C LEU A 11 -3.70 -20.00 -69.28
N ALA A 12 -4.18 -20.83 -68.34
CA ALA A 12 -4.10 -20.54 -66.92
C ALA A 12 -2.70 -20.92 -66.40
N LEU A 13 -1.87 -19.89 -66.11
CA LEU A 13 -0.64 -20.05 -65.36
C LEU A 13 -0.98 -20.21 -63.87
N ALA A 14 -0.81 -21.41 -63.34
CA ALA A 14 -0.88 -21.63 -61.89
C ALA A 14 0.40 -21.11 -61.25
N VAL A 15 0.31 -19.95 -60.60
CA VAL A 15 1.38 -19.43 -59.71
C VAL A 15 1.25 -20.15 -58.37
N ILE A 16 2.13 -21.09 -58.13
CA ILE A 16 2.30 -21.71 -56.80
C ILE A 16 2.96 -20.69 -55.92
N PHE A 17 2.18 -20.08 -55.01
CA PHE A 17 2.68 -19.21 -53.93
C PHE A 17 3.25 -20.13 -52.83
N LEU A 18 4.56 -20.33 -52.79
CA LEU A 18 5.24 -20.91 -51.64
C LEU A 18 5.10 -19.93 -50.48
N MET A 19 4.12 -20.15 -49.59
CA MET A 19 4.09 -19.49 -48.27
C MET A 19 5.27 -20.08 -47.48
N THR A 20 6.39 -19.38 -47.48
CA THR A 20 7.38 -19.52 -46.40
C THR A 20 6.74 -19.07 -45.12
N THR A 21 6.30 -20.01 -44.30
CA THR A 21 6.03 -19.73 -42.90
C THR A 21 7.37 -19.29 -42.29
N ALA A 22 7.56 -17.99 -42.19
CA ALA A 22 8.54 -17.46 -41.27
C ALA A 22 8.11 -17.96 -39.88
N GLY A 23 8.72 -19.05 -39.44
CA GLY A 23 8.62 -19.44 -38.05
C GLY A 23 9.14 -18.24 -37.25
N CYS A 24 8.25 -17.54 -36.54
CA CYS A 24 8.66 -16.78 -35.39
C CYS A 24 9.38 -17.81 -34.51
N SER A 25 10.71 -17.78 -34.50
CA SER A 25 11.45 -18.35 -33.40
C SER A 25 10.87 -17.66 -32.17
N GLN A 26 10.13 -18.41 -31.33
CA GLN A 26 9.88 -17.98 -29.99
C GLN A 26 11.25 -17.72 -29.39
N ASP A 27 11.53 -16.44 -29.19
CA ASP A 27 12.73 -16.00 -28.48
C ASP A 27 12.69 -16.74 -27.15
N SER A 28 13.64 -17.66 -26.98
CA SER A 28 13.78 -18.45 -25.76
C SER A 28 13.87 -17.45 -24.63
N GLY A 29 12.88 -17.46 -23.73
CA GLY A 29 12.53 -16.41 -22.76
C GLY A 29 13.62 -15.98 -21.79
N ASN A 30 14.84 -15.88 -22.24
CA ASN A 30 15.99 -15.45 -21.45
C ASN A 30 15.95 -13.92 -21.31
N VAL A 31 15.78 -13.44 -20.10
CA VAL A 31 15.89 -12.02 -19.74
C VAL A 31 17.38 -11.71 -19.67
N PRO A 32 17.90 -10.74 -20.46
CA PRO A 32 19.27 -10.27 -20.28
C PRO A 32 19.44 -9.69 -18.87
N ILE A 33 20.50 -10.13 -18.19
CA ILE A 33 20.88 -9.64 -16.85
C ILE A 33 22.34 -9.22 -16.87
N ASP A 34 22.71 -8.32 -16.01
CA ASP A 34 24.10 -8.01 -15.69
C ASP A 34 24.46 -8.42 -14.25
N SER A 35 25.57 -7.92 -13.71
CA SER A 35 26.12 -8.43 -12.45
C SER A 35 25.34 -8.02 -11.20
N ASP A 36 24.48 -7.02 -11.29
CA ASP A 36 23.66 -6.51 -10.20
C ASP A 36 22.15 -6.70 -10.45
N ASP A 37 21.78 -7.52 -11.43
CA ASP A 37 20.41 -7.89 -11.75
C ASP A 37 20.04 -9.29 -11.25
N ILE A 38 18.74 -9.52 -11.05
CA ILE A 38 18.15 -10.85 -11.00
C ILE A 38 16.98 -10.89 -11.99
N GLY A 39 17.03 -11.78 -12.96
CA GLY A 39 15.98 -11.93 -13.95
C GLY A 39 15.55 -13.38 -14.12
N GLY A 40 14.39 -13.61 -14.73
CA GLY A 40 13.89 -14.96 -14.97
C GLY A 40 12.45 -14.98 -15.43
N VAL A 41 11.80 -16.13 -15.31
CA VAL A 41 10.41 -16.36 -15.69
C VAL A 41 9.62 -16.88 -14.49
N VAL A 42 8.41 -16.34 -14.32
CA VAL A 42 7.44 -16.85 -13.35
C VAL A 42 6.42 -17.73 -14.05
N THR A 43 6.29 -18.97 -13.58
CA THR A 43 5.31 -19.93 -14.09
C THR A 43 4.46 -20.51 -12.98
N SER A 44 3.27 -21.02 -13.32
CA SER A 44 2.43 -21.83 -12.44
C SER A 44 1.99 -23.11 -13.16
N SER A 45 1.13 -23.90 -12.55
CA SER A 45 0.46 -25.02 -13.23
C SER A 45 -0.41 -24.59 -14.42
N SER A 46 -0.74 -23.31 -14.54
CA SER A 46 -1.51 -22.74 -15.65
C SER A 46 -0.65 -22.18 -16.77
N GLY A 47 0.68 -22.18 -16.64
CA GLY A 47 1.64 -21.63 -17.60
C GLY A 47 2.34 -20.37 -17.08
N SER A 48 2.75 -19.48 -17.99
CA SER A 48 3.41 -18.22 -17.65
C SER A 48 2.48 -17.28 -16.88
N GLU A 49 2.98 -16.67 -15.82
CA GLU A 49 2.21 -15.79 -14.93
C GLU A 49 2.48 -14.32 -15.26
N ALA A 50 1.58 -13.73 -16.05
CA ALA A 50 1.61 -12.32 -16.42
C ALA A 50 1.00 -11.41 -15.36
N GLY A 51 1.60 -10.22 -15.13
CA GLY A 51 1.07 -9.21 -14.21
C GLY A 51 1.09 -9.67 -12.75
N VAL A 52 2.13 -10.39 -12.35
CA VAL A 52 2.38 -10.75 -10.95
C VAL A 52 3.62 -10.04 -10.44
N TRP A 53 3.70 -9.81 -9.15
CA TRP A 53 4.84 -9.13 -8.52
C TRP A 53 5.92 -10.15 -8.14
N VAL A 54 7.15 -9.82 -8.50
CA VAL A 54 8.36 -10.47 -7.97
C VAL A 54 8.95 -9.51 -6.96
N ILE A 55 9.09 -9.98 -5.72
CA ILE A 55 9.53 -9.20 -4.58
C ILE A 55 10.86 -9.75 -4.11
N ALA A 56 11.89 -8.90 -4.05
CA ALA A 56 13.19 -9.20 -3.47
C ALA A 56 13.36 -8.34 -2.20
N GLU A 57 13.55 -8.98 -1.05
CA GLU A 57 13.70 -8.33 0.24
C GLU A 57 15.01 -8.77 0.91
N THR A 58 15.73 -7.83 1.51
CA THR A 58 16.94 -8.13 2.30
C THR A 58 16.99 -7.38 3.61
N MET A 59 17.67 -7.98 4.59
CA MET A 59 18.05 -7.38 5.86
C MET A 59 19.56 -7.18 5.97
N ASP A 60 20.34 -7.52 4.93
CA ASP A 60 21.80 -7.46 4.95
C ASP A 60 22.34 -6.05 4.68
N LEU A 61 21.49 -5.13 4.25
CA LEU A 61 21.83 -3.72 4.10
C LEU A 61 21.64 -2.95 5.42
N PRO A 62 22.23 -1.76 5.56
CA PRO A 62 22.07 -0.93 6.79
C PRO A 62 20.61 -0.64 7.15
N THR A 63 19.73 -0.62 6.14
CA THR A 63 18.28 -0.44 6.30
C THR A 63 17.55 -1.56 5.56
N LYS A 64 16.50 -2.11 6.16
CA LYS A 64 15.64 -3.09 5.48
C LYS A 64 15.22 -2.55 4.12
N TYR A 65 15.46 -3.36 3.10
CA TYR A 65 15.29 -2.98 1.70
C TYR A 65 14.43 -3.99 0.96
N ALA A 66 13.61 -3.51 0.06
CA ALA A 66 12.90 -4.36 -0.88
C ALA A 66 12.80 -3.70 -2.26
N LYS A 67 12.93 -4.51 -3.30
CA LYS A 67 12.66 -4.12 -4.69
C LYS A 67 11.57 -5.01 -5.26
N ILE A 68 10.64 -4.40 -5.99
CA ILE A 68 9.45 -5.08 -6.52
C ILE A 68 9.30 -4.73 -7.99
N VAL A 69 9.09 -5.74 -8.81
CA VAL A 69 8.81 -5.60 -10.24
C VAL A 69 7.56 -6.41 -10.61
N VAL A 70 7.05 -6.18 -11.82
CA VAL A 70 5.88 -6.88 -12.35
C VAL A 70 6.28 -7.68 -13.58
N THR A 71 5.77 -8.90 -13.71
CA THR A 71 6.04 -9.75 -14.87
C THR A 71 5.35 -9.26 -16.14
N ASP A 72 5.99 -9.46 -17.29
CA ASP A 72 5.43 -9.17 -18.62
C ASP A 72 4.38 -10.21 -19.06
N ASP A 73 3.93 -10.12 -20.32
CA ASP A 73 2.93 -11.06 -20.91
C ASP A 73 3.42 -12.51 -20.98
N MET A 74 4.72 -12.73 -20.95
CA MET A 74 5.35 -14.06 -20.98
C MET A 74 5.80 -14.53 -19.59
N GLY A 75 5.45 -13.81 -18.54
CA GLY A 75 5.87 -14.10 -17.17
C GLY A 75 7.32 -13.71 -16.87
N ARG A 76 8.01 -12.99 -17.77
CA ARG A 76 9.41 -12.58 -17.59
C ARG A 76 9.49 -11.39 -16.64
N TYR A 77 10.55 -11.34 -15.84
CA TYR A 77 10.82 -10.24 -14.91
C TYR A 77 12.30 -9.89 -14.88
N LEU A 78 12.61 -8.66 -14.50
CA LEU A 78 13.93 -8.16 -14.18
C LEU A 78 13.86 -7.32 -12.92
N LEU A 79 14.62 -7.71 -11.91
CA LEU A 79 14.93 -6.91 -10.72
C LEU A 79 16.26 -6.19 -10.98
N PRO A 80 16.26 -4.93 -11.44
CA PRO A 80 17.48 -4.26 -11.86
C PRO A 80 18.21 -3.62 -10.69
N ASP A 81 19.52 -3.37 -10.87
CA ASP A 81 20.35 -2.56 -9.99
C ASP A 81 20.17 -2.92 -8.50
N LEU A 82 20.34 -4.18 -8.14
CA LEU A 82 20.25 -4.66 -6.77
C LEU A 82 21.60 -4.43 -6.05
N PRO A 83 21.59 -3.82 -4.87
CA PRO A 83 22.76 -3.81 -3.99
C PRO A 83 23.31 -5.22 -3.73
N ASP A 84 24.63 -5.32 -3.51
CA ASP A 84 25.30 -6.58 -3.16
C ASP A 84 24.83 -7.07 -1.78
N ALA A 85 23.93 -8.06 -1.80
CA ALA A 85 23.29 -8.63 -0.62
C ALA A 85 22.61 -9.96 -0.96
N THR A 86 22.26 -10.76 0.04
CA THR A 86 21.41 -11.94 -0.12
C THR A 86 19.94 -11.55 0.00
N TYR A 87 19.15 -11.88 -1.00
CA TYR A 87 17.73 -11.55 -1.07
C TYR A 87 16.85 -12.76 -0.84
N SER A 88 15.78 -12.56 -0.07
CA SER A 88 14.61 -13.44 -0.04
C SER A 88 13.68 -13.05 -1.18
N ILE A 89 13.46 -13.92 -2.16
CA ILE A 89 12.69 -13.62 -3.38
C ILE A 89 11.46 -14.51 -3.43
N TRP A 90 10.29 -13.91 -3.72
CA TRP A 90 9.04 -14.65 -3.88
C TRP A 90 8.08 -13.94 -4.84
N VAL A 91 7.05 -14.67 -5.24
CA VAL A 91 5.98 -14.19 -6.13
C VAL A 91 4.71 -13.93 -5.34
N ARG A 92 4.04 -12.82 -5.66
CA ARG A 92 2.70 -12.44 -5.20
C ARG A 92 1.85 -12.01 -6.38
N GLY A 93 0.56 -12.30 -6.36
CA GLY A 93 -0.34 -11.83 -7.41
C GLY A 93 -1.81 -12.09 -7.09
N TYR A 94 -2.70 -11.42 -7.81
CA TYR A 94 -4.14 -11.66 -7.63
C TYR A 94 -4.51 -13.04 -8.21
N GLY A 95 -5.25 -13.81 -7.43
CA GLY A 95 -5.54 -15.22 -7.70
C GLY A 95 -4.46 -16.20 -7.22
N LEU A 96 -3.40 -15.70 -6.60
CA LEU A 96 -2.30 -16.48 -6.04
C LEU A 96 -2.27 -16.37 -4.51
N VAL A 97 -1.54 -17.27 -3.87
CA VAL A 97 -0.94 -17.07 -2.55
C VAL A 97 0.55 -16.80 -2.72
N ASP A 98 1.20 -16.24 -1.71
CA ASP A 98 2.65 -16.03 -1.76
C ASP A 98 3.37 -17.35 -2.01
N SER A 99 4.32 -17.34 -2.95
CA SER A 99 5.18 -18.49 -3.16
C SER A 99 6.17 -18.66 -1.99
N PRO A 100 6.77 -19.84 -1.83
CA PRO A 100 7.93 -19.99 -0.96
C PRO A 100 9.04 -18.99 -1.31
N LYS A 101 9.70 -18.44 -0.29
CA LYS A 101 10.85 -17.56 -0.47
C LYS A 101 12.08 -18.36 -0.89
N THR A 102 12.74 -17.91 -1.94
CA THR A 102 14.03 -18.45 -2.44
C THR A 102 15.13 -17.45 -2.13
N GLN A 103 16.28 -17.93 -1.63
CA GLN A 103 17.44 -17.06 -1.41
C GLN A 103 18.24 -16.95 -2.71
N SER A 104 18.69 -15.74 -3.05
CA SER A 104 19.54 -15.48 -4.20
C SER A 104 20.39 -14.22 -4.00
N GLU A 105 21.53 -14.17 -4.68
CA GLU A 105 22.37 -12.99 -4.84
C GLU A 105 22.19 -12.43 -6.25
N PRO A 106 22.53 -11.14 -6.52
CA PRO A 106 22.53 -10.57 -7.87
C PRO A 106 23.42 -11.31 -8.87
N GLY A 107 23.21 -11.05 -10.16
CA GLY A 107 24.00 -11.63 -11.26
C GLY A 107 23.53 -13.02 -11.71
N VAL A 108 22.31 -13.45 -11.35
CA VAL A 108 21.82 -14.79 -11.69
C VAL A 108 20.46 -14.78 -12.37
N THR A 109 20.23 -15.76 -13.21
CA THR A 109 18.89 -16.08 -13.72
C THR A 109 18.17 -16.99 -12.73
N LEU A 110 16.99 -16.57 -12.26
CA LEU A 110 16.19 -17.27 -11.26
C LEU A 110 14.74 -17.44 -11.76
N ASP A 111 14.39 -18.65 -12.18
CA ASP A 111 13.00 -18.98 -12.50
C ASP A 111 12.21 -19.29 -11.24
N LEU A 112 10.99 -18.75 -11.16
CA LEU A 112 10.12 -18.83 -9.97
C LEU A 112 8.81 -19.56 -10.30
N THR A 113 8.27 -20.25 -9.29
CA THR A 113 6.97 -20.90 -9.38
C THR A 113 5.95 -20.16 -8.54
N ALA A 114 4.92 -19.63 -9.17
CA ALA A 114 3.76 -19.05 -8.51
C ALA A 114 2.80 -20.13 -8.01
N ILE A 115 2.14 -19.89 -6.90
CA ILE A 115 1.20 -20.81 -6.26
C ILE A 115 -0.23 -20.29 -6.43
N LEU A 116 -1.02 -21.02 -7.20
CA LEU A 116 -2.45 -20.71 -7.35
C LEU A 116 -3.14 -20.79 -5.98
N ALA A 117 -3.96 -19.81 -5.66
CA ALA A 117 -4.75 -19.85 -4.44
C ALA A 117 -5.74 -21.04 -4.49
N PRO A 118 -5.90 -21.80 -3.40
CA PRO A 118 -6.80 -22.92 -3.37
C PRO A 118 -8.26 -22.53 -3.54
N ASP A 119 -8.61 -21.30 -3.14
CA ASP A 119 -9.95 -20.73 -3.26
C ASP A 119 -9.91 -19.19 -3.28
N ALA A 120 -11.06 -18.57 -3.50
CA ALA A 120 -11.19 -17.12 -3.55
C ALA A 120 -10.89 -16.45 -2.20
N ALA A 121 -11.17 -17.09 -1.08
CA ALA A 121 -10.91 -16.54 0.25
C ALA A 121 -9.41 -16.45 0.52
N ALA A 122 -8.66 -17.49 0.17
CA ALA A 122 -7.20 -17.50 0.27
C ALA A 122 -6.57 -16.42 -0.63
N ALA A 123 -7.04 -16.29 -1.88
CA ALA A 123 -6.58 -15.24 -2.78
C ALA A 123 -6.86 -13.83 -2.21
N ALA A 124 -8.04 -13.62 -1.66
CA ALA A 124 -8.46 -12.33 -1.15
C ALA A 124 -7.62 -11.83 0.04
N GLN A 125 -6.91 -12.70 0.76
CA GLN A 125 -6.00 -12.28 1.84
C GLN A 125 -4.86 -11.37 1.34
N TYR A 126 -4.52 -11.46 0.05
CA TYR A 126 -3.47 -10.66 -0.59
C TYR A 126 -4.00 -9.44 -1.35
N TYR A 127 -5.31 -9.19 -1.30
CA TYR A 127 -5.89 -8.02 -1.97
C TYR A 127 -5.61 -6.73 -1.20
N PRO A 128 -5.44 -5.60 -1.91
CA PRO A 128 -5.23 -4.30 -1.30
C PRO A 128 -6.34 -3.91 -0.33
N ALA A 129 -6.00 -3.18 0.72
CA ALA A 129 -6.92 -2.74 1.75
C ALA A 129 -8.16 -2.02 1.20
N ASN A 130 -8.01 -1.21 0.14
CA ASN A 130 -9.11 -0.47 -0.47
C ASN A 130 -10.22 -1.37 -1.05
N TYR A 131 -9.91 -2.59 -1.50
CA TYR A 131 -10.92 -3.55 -1.96
C TYR A 131 -11.76 -4.07 -0.79
N TRP A 132 -11.12 -4.37 0.34
CA TRP A 132 -11.82 -4.74 1.56
C TRP A 132 -12.61 -3.57 2.16
N PHE A 133 -12.06 -2.36 2.10
CA PHE A 133 -12.75 -1.16 2.53
C PHE A 133 -13.98 -0.85 1.66
N ALA A 134 -13.97 -1.22 0.37
CA ALA A 134 -15.11 -1.05 -0.53
C ALA A 134 -16.36 -1.85 -0.09
N LEU A 135 -16.19 -2.88 0.76
CA LEU A 135 -17.31 -3.61 1.37
C LEU A 135 -18.02 -2.81 2.48
N LEU A 136 -17.40 -1.76 3.03
CA LEU A 136 -18.05 -0.92 4.03
C LEU A 136 -19.22 -0.15 3.39
N GLN A 137 -20.39 -0.31 3.96
CA GLN A 137 -21.62 0.32 3.46
C GLN A 137 -21.92 1.60 4.25
N PRO A 138 -21.70 2.79 3.66
CA PRO A 138 -22.07 4.05 4.29
C PRO A 138 -23.59 4.15 4.45
N PRO A 139 -24.09 4.99 5.37
CA PRO A 139 -25.53 5.22 5.51
C PRO A 139 -26.17 5.55 4.16
N PRO A 140 -27.37 5.02 3.84
CA PRO A 140 -28.07 5.31 2.60
C PRO A 140 -28.31 6.81 2.43
N LYS A 141 -28.31 7.29 1.18
CA LYS A 141 -28.58 8.72 0.88
C LYS A 141 -29.91 9.22 1.45
N ALA A 142 -30.90 8.34 1.58
CA ALA A 142 -32.22 8.66 2.12
C ALA A 142 -32.23 8.96 3.63
N ASP A 143 -31.17 8.54 4.35
CA ASP A 143 -31.04 8.82 5.80
C ASP A 143 -30.56 10.25 6.08
N PHE A 144 -30.17 11.00 5.05
CA PHE A 144 -29.68 12.38 5.22
C PHE A 144 -30.77 13.43 4.92
N PRO A 145 -30.74 14.56 5.65
CA PRO A 145 -29.78 14.96 6.68
C PRO A 145 -29.91 14.17 7.98
N GLY A 146 -28.80 14.14 8.76
CA GLY A 146 -28.81 13.53 10.08
C GLY A 146 -29.76 14.24 11.05
N THR A 147 -30.42 13.46 11.91
CA THR A 147 -31.40 13.97 12.89
C THR A 147 -30.91 13.87 14.34
N GLY A 148 -29.70 13.37 14.57
CA GLY A 148 -29.06 13.21 15.88
C GLY A 148 -29.18 11.80 16.44
N GLU A 149 -28.53 11.56 17.57
CA GLU A 149 -28.46 10.23 18.21
C GLU A 149 -29.84 9.67 18.60
N ASP A 150 -30.75 10.54 19.09
CA ASP A 150 -32.13 10.16 19.42
C ASP A 150 -33.01 9.96 18.17
N GLY A 151 -32.53 10.34 17.02
CA GLY A 151 -33.21 10.17 15.72
C GLY A 151 -32.63 8.99 14.92
N ASN A 152 -32.11 9.29 13.72
CA ASN A 152 -31.53 8.26 12.83
C ASN A 152 -30.07 7.87 13.18
N GLY A 153 -29.52 8.40 14.26
CA GLY A 153 -28.16 8.13 14.73
C GLY A 153 -27.06 8.86 13.97
N LEU A 154 -27.39 9.63 12.94
CA LEU A 154 -26.44 10.47 12.23
C LEU A 154 -26.38 11.87 12.85
N PRO A 155 -25.19 12.48 13.01
CA PRO A 155 -25.09 13.80 13.58
C PRO A 155 -25.82 14.84 12.72
N LYS A 156 -26.41 15.85 13.34
CA LYS A 156 -27.12 16.94 12.64
C LYS A 156 -26.22 17.72 11.68
N THR A 157 -24.92 17.65 11.87
CA THR A 157 -23.91 18.23 10.97
C THR A 157 -23.77 17.44 9.66
N ALA A 158 -24.08 16.14 9.65
CA ALA A 158 -24.03 15.29 8.47
C ALA A 158 -25.20 15.58 7.53
N GLN A 159 -25.02 16.51 6.61
CA GLN A 159 -26.08 16.96 5.69
C GLN A 159 -26.25 16.03 4.48
N THR A 160 -25.22 15.32 4.09
CA THR A 160 -25.22 14.41 2.94
C THR A 160 -24.37 13.18 3.23
N GLN A 161 -24.58 12.10 2.45
CA GLN A 161 -23.74 10.91 2.50
C GLN A 161 -22.26 11.24 2.23
N MET A 162 -21.99 12.13 1.26
CA MET A 162 -20.63 12.57 0.93
C MET A 162 -19.97 13.34 2.08
N HIS A 163 -20.74 14.12 2.84
CA HIS A 163 -20.23 14.78 4.03
C HIS A 163 -19.81 13.74 5.09
N TRP A 164 -20.64 12.75 5.35
CA TRP A 164 -20.32 11.66 6.29
C TRP A 164 -19.07 10.86 5.87
N ILE A 165 -18.99 10.51 4.58
CA ILE A 165 -17.79 9.85 4.01
C ILE A 165 -16.56 10.76 4.15
N GLY A 166 -16.74 12.06 3.92
CA GLY A 166 -15.71 13.07 4.12
C GLY A 166 -15.18 13.06 5.55
N ASP A 167 -16.06 13.10 6.55
CA ASP A 167 -15.69 13.08 7.97
C ASP A 167 -14.88 11.84 8.35
N MET A 168 -15.11 10.69 7.70
CA MET A 168 -14.32 9.49 7.89
C MET A 168 -12.94 9.57 7.20
N LYS A 169 -12.82 10.33 6.11
CA LYS A 169 -11.63 10.38 5.23
C LYS A 169 -10.80 11.66 5.37
N MET A 170 -11.26 12.64 6.13
CA MET A 170 -10.57 13.92 6.32
C MET A 170 -9.31 13.77 7.17
N THR A 171 -8.47 14.82 7.15
CA THR A 171 -7.36 15.02 8.08
C THR A 171 -7.87 14.91 9.53
N PHE A 172 -7.14 14.21 10.37
CA PHE A 172 -7.51 13.83 11.75
C PHE A 172 -8.72 12.89 11.85
N SER A 173 -8.89 12.04 10.86
CA SER A 173 -9.90 10.97 10.80
C SER A 173 -9.28 9.59 10.62
N CYS A 174 -10.13 8.56 10.44
CA CYS A 174 -9.69 7.16 10.38
C CYS A 174 -8.59 6.91 9.34
N THR A 175 -8.71 7.47 8.14
CA THR A 175 -7.78 7.18 7.04
C THR A 175 -6.46 7.95 7.13
N GLN A 176 -6.30 8.86 8.08
CA GLN A 176 -5.01 9.51 8.30
C GLN A 176 -3.96 8.54 8.86
N CYS A 177 -4.40 7.66 9.79
CA CYS A 177 -3.51 6.72 10.47
C CYS A 177 -3.68 5.28 9.99
N HIS A 178 -4.81 4.95 9.37
CA HIS A 178 -5.16 3.58 8.97
C HIS A 178 -5.43 3.46 7.48
N GLN A 179 -4.87 2.45 6.84
CA GLN A 179 -5.42 1.90 5.61
C GLN A 179 -6.63 1.05 5.97
N LEU A 180 -7.83 1.66 5.99
CA LEU A 180 -9.05 0.92 6.26
C LEU A 180 -9.21 -0.22 5.25
N GLY A 181 -9.50 -1.43 5.76
CA GLY A 181 -9.58 -2.65 4.98
C GLY A 181 -8.33 -3.52 5.05
N ASN A 182 -7.21 -3.04 5.63
CA ASN A 182 -6.12 -3.94 5.97
C ASN A 182 -6.58 -4.94 7.06
N LYS A 183 -5.85 -6.04 7.22
CA LYS A 183 -6.24 -7.11 8.15
C LYS A 183 -6.48 -6.60 9.56
N PHE A 184 -5.62 -5.68 10.02
CA PHE A 184 -5.75 -5.06 11.33
C PHE A 184 -7.08 -4.31 11.53
N THR A 185 -7.61 -3.66 10.49
CA THR A 185 -8.85 -2.85 10.60
C THR A 185 -10.11 -3.63 10.26
N ARG A 186 -10.05 -4.63 9.37
CA ARG A 186 -11.22 -5.40 8.91
C ARG A 186 -11.57 -6.63 9.76
N GLU A 187 -10.70 -7.01 10.69
CA GLU A 187 -10.92 -8.15 11.57
C GLU A 187 -10.98 -7.69 13.03
N LEU A 188 -11.80 -8.32 13.84
CA LEU A 188 -11.81 -8.18 15.29
C LEU A 188 -10.96 -9.31 15.86
N PRO A 189 -9.72 -9.05 16.32
CA PRO A 189 -8.83 -10.09 16.82
C PRO A 189 -9.36 -10.66 18.14
N LEU A 190 -9.12 -11.95 18.39
CA LEU A 190 -9.54 -12.62 19.62
C LEU A 190 -8.89 -12.03 20.87
N GLU A 191 -7.69 -11.51 20.73
CA GLU A 191 -6.91 -10.83 21.77
C GLU A 191 -7.60 -9.57 22.29
N LEU A 192 -8.53 -8.99 21.51
CA LEU A 192 -9.32 -7.85 21.96
C LEU A 192 -10.22 -8.18 23.13
N GLY A 193 -10.63 -9.44 23.25
CA GLY A 193 -11.52 -9.95 24.31
C GLY A 193 -12.80 -10.55 23.78
N THR A 194 -13.68 -10.93 24.70
CA THR A 194 -15.01 -11.47 24.38
C THR A 194 -16.07 -10.42 24.69
N PHE A 195 -16.95 -10.16 23.73
CA PHE A 195 -18.02 -9.15 23.81
C PHE A 195 -19.37 -9.78 23.50
N GLY A 196 -20.43 -9.16 23.96
CA GLY A 196 -21.80 -9.58 23.67
C GLY A 196 -22.22 -9.33 22.22
N SER A 197 -21.53 -8.40 21.55
CA SER A 197 -21.77 -8.05 20.13
C SER A 197 -20.55 -7.44 19.49
N SER A 198 -20.49 -7.43 18.16
CA SER A 198 -19.45 -6.74 17.38
C SER A 198 -19.50 -5.21 17.57
N VAL A 199 -20.66 -4.66 17.88
CA VAL A 199 -20.81 -3.24 18.22
C VAL A 199 -20.05 -2.90 19.51
N GLU A 200 -20.18 -3.74 20.55
CA GLU A 200 -19.43 -3.58 21.80
C GLU A 200 -17.93 -3.78 21.59
N ALA A 201 -17.54 -4.74 20.77
CA ALA A 201 -16.13 -4.96 20.40
C ALA A 201 -15.53 -3.74 19.69
N TRP A 202 -16.26 -3.13 18.76
CA TRP A 202 -15.84 -1.92 18.08
C TRP A 202 -15.78 -0.71 19.01
N GLU A 203 -16.75 -0.56 19.90
CA GLU A 203 -16.73 0.52 20.89
C GLU A 203 -15.51 0.42 21.81
N TYR A 204 -15.19 -0.79 22.28
CA TYR A 204 -13.99 -1.03 23.08
C TYR A 204 -12.71 -0.77 22.27
N ARG A 205 -12.61 -1.31 21.05
CA ARG A 205 -11.45 -1.17 20.18
C ARG A 205 -11.09 0.29 19.89
N LEU A 206 -12.08 1.13 19.62
CA LEU A 206 -11.84 2.55 19.33
C LEU A 206 -11.33 3.36 20.53
N GLN A 207 -11.33 2.76 21.73
CA GLN A 207 -10.77 3.37 22.94
C GLN A 207 -9.37 2.86 23.29
N THR A 208 -8.87 1.84 22.54
CA THR A 208 -7.59 1.20 22.86
C THR A 208 -6.38 2.02 22.41
N GLY A 209 -5.30 1.90 23.19
CA GLY A 209 -4.00 2.45 22.86
C GLY A 209 -3.91 3.97 22.92
N ILE A 210 -2.78 4.45 22.46
CA ILE A 210 -2.36 5.85 22.56
C ILE A 210 -3.29 6.84 21.82
N SER A 211 -3.98 6.39 20.77
CA SER A 211 -4.88 7.20 19.95
C SER A 211 -6.37 6.95 20.23
N GLY A 212 -6.68 6.19 21.28
CA GLY A 212 -8.07 5.83 21.61
C GLY A 212 -9.00 7.02 21.75
N GLY A 213 -8.57 8.07 22.46
CA GLY A 213 -9.37 9.30 22.58
C GLY A 213 -9.64 9.99 21.24
N GLY A 214 -8.66 10.02 20.34
CA GLY A 214 -8.80 10.59 18.98
C GLY A 214 -9.74 9.78 18.10
N MET A 215 -9.62 8.45 18.14
CA MET A 215 -10.51 7.54 17.40
C MET A 215 -11.96 7.68 17.90
N PHE A 216 -12.15 7.71 19.21
CA PHE A 216 -13.47 7.87 19.80
C PHE A 216 -14.11 9.24 19.50
N GLY A 217 -13.30 10.30 19.50
CA GLY A 217 -13.73 11.63 19.08
C GLY A 217 -14.15 11.68 17.61
N THR A 218 -13.45 10.98 16.73
CA THR A 218 -13.81 10.85 15.31
C THR A 218 -15.13 10.10 15.13
N LEU A 219 -15.35 9.05 15.93
CA LEU A 219 -16.63 8.33 15.91
C LEU A 219 -17.83 9.27 16.19
N GLY A 220 -17.66 10.26 17.08
CA GLY A 220 -18.69 11.27 17.33
C GLY A 220 -19.09 12.07 16.08
N LYS A 221 -18.16 12.31 15.14
CA LYS A 221 -18.46 12.98 13.86
C LYS A 221 -19.28 12.11 12.91
N LEU A 222 -19.18 10.78 13.06
CA LEU A 222 -19.91 9.82 12.25
C LEU A 222 -21.30 9.48 12.85
N GLY A 223 -21.58 9.92 14.08
CA GLY A 223 -22.69 9.45 14.90
C GLY A 223 -22.29 8.16 15.62
N ARG A 224 -22.13 8.24 16.95
CA ARG A 224 -21.54 7.15 17.71
C ARG A 224 -22.23 5.81 17.45
N ARG A 225 -23.54 5.75 17.68
CA ARG A 225 -24.33 4.52 17.50
C ARG A 225 -24.28 4.03 16.04
N ARG A 226 -24.58 4.93 15.11
CA ARG A 226 -24.67 4.58 13.68
C ARG A 226 -23.31 4.19 13.11
N GLY A 227 -22.23 4.87 13.50
CA GLY A 227 -20.87 4.53 13.10
C GLY A 227 -20.44 3.16 13.60
N LEU A 228 -20.71 2.83 14.86
CA LEU A 228 -20.42 1.51 15.41
C LEU A 228 -21.20 0.39 14.70
N GLU A 229 -22.49 0.60 14.44
CA GLU A 229 -23.34 -0.36 13.69
C GLU A 229 -22.75 -0.64 12.30
N ILE A 230 -22.27 0.39 11.60
CA ILE A 230 -21.68 0.27 10.25
C ILE A 230 -20.36 -0.50 10.28
N PHE A 231 -19.48 -0.20 11.22
CA PHE A 231 -18.22 -0.94 11.34
C PHE A 231 -18.44 -2.38 11.79
N ALA A 232 -19.40 -2.63 12.69
CA ALA A 232 -19.77 -3.97 13.12
C ALA A 232 -20.34 -4.78 11.95
N ASP A 233 -21.32 -4.26 11.22
CA ASP A 233 -21.89 -4.89 10.02
C ASP A 233 -20.79 -5.25 9.01
N TRP A 234 -19.88 -4.32 8.74
CA TRP A 234 -18.77 -4.54 7.81
C TRP A 234 -17.90 -5.72 8.22
N THR A 235 -17.44 -5.76 9.49
CA THR A 235 -16.58 -6.85 9.96
C THR A 235 -17.34 -8.16 10.12
N ASP A 236 -18.62 -8.12 10.48
CA ASP A 236 -19.46 -9.32 10.59
C ASP A 236 -19.69 -9.98 9.22
N ARG A 237 -19.95 -9.19 8.18
CA ARG A 237 -20.09 -9.70 6.81
C ARG A 237 -18.80 -10.32 6.30
N ILE A 238 -17.65 -9.68 6.57
CA ILE A 238 -16.33 -10.25 6.24
C ILE A 238 -16.09 -11.56 7.01
N ALA A 239 -16.38 -11.59 8.31
CA ALA A 239 -16.26 -12.81 9.12
C ALA A 239 -17.21 -13.92 8.66
N ALA A 240 -18.37 -13.56 8.09
CA ALA A 240 -19.32 -14.50 7.48
C ALA A 240 -18.89 -14.96 6.07
N GLY A 241 -17.76 -14.49 5.55
CA GLY A 241 -17.19 -14.93 4.28
C GLY A 241 -17.47 -14.01 3.09
N GLU A 242 -17.95 -12.78 3.31
CA GLU A 242 -18.04 -11.80 2.21
C GLU A 242 -16.65 -11.41 1.72
N LEU A 243 -16.45 -11.49 0.43
CA LEU A 243 -15.16 -11.22 -0.23
C LEU A 243 -15.26 -9.99 -1.13
N PRO A 244 -14.18 -9.21 -1.23
CA PRO A 244 -14.13 -8.11 -2.18
C PRO A 244 -14.06 -8.62 -3.63
N GLU A 245 -14.43 -7.74 -4.56
CA GLU A 245 -14.20 -7.97 -5.98
C GLU A 245 -12.72 -8.28 -6.25
N VAL A 246 -12.48 -9.20 -7.19
CA VAL A 246 -11.12 -9.58 -7.59
C VAL A 246 -10.44 -8.39 -8.28
N PRO A 247 -9.31 -7.90 -7.76
CA PRO A 247 -8.58 -6.83 -8.42
C PRO A 247 -8.05 -7.27 -9.79
N PRO A 248 -8.05 -6.40 -10.80
CA PRO A 248 -7.40 -6.70 -12.06
C PRO A 248 -5.87 -6.79 -11.86
N ARG A 249 -5.24 -7.77 -12.49
CA ARG A 249 -3.78 -7.83 -12.52
C ARG A 249 -3.22 -6.63 -13.30
N PRO A 250 -2.04 -6.12 -12.94
CA PRO A 250 -1.37 -5.05 -13.69
C PRO A 250 -1.28 -5.34 -15.19
N GLN A 251 -1.52 -4.31 -16.01
CA GLN A 251 -1.53 -4.41 -17.48
C GLN A 251 -0.79 -3.24 -18.13
N GLY A 252 -0.30 -3.45 -19.34
CA GLY A 252 0.33 -2.39 -20.14
C GLY A 252 1.46 -1.68 -19.37
N SER A 253 1.40 -0.35 -19.28
CA SER A 253 2.42 0.45 -18.61
C SER A 253 2.54 0.21 -17.10
N GLU A 254 1.51 -0.35 -16.45
CA GLU A 254 1.56 -0.73 -15.03
C GLU A 254 2.61 -1.82 -14.76
N ARG A 255 2.99 -2.59 -15.79
CA ARG A 255 4.02 -3.62 -15.69
C ARG A 255 5.45 -3.08 -15.80
N ASN A 256 5.60 -1.82 -16.20
CA ASN A 256 6.92 -1.16 -16.32
C ASN A 256 7.30 -0.40 -15.05
N VAL A 257 6.69 -0.72 -13.92
CA VAL A 257 6.96 -0.06 -12.64
C VAL A 257 7.97 -0.87 -11.85
N VAL A 258 9.02 -0.20 -11.39
CA VAL A 258 9.97 -0.71 -10.39
C VAL A 258 9.72 0.06 -9.10
N VAL A 259 9.45 -0.65 -8.01
CA VAL A 259 9.26 -0.04 -6.69
C VAL A 259 10.42 -0.39 -5.80
N THR A 260 11.04 0.61 -5.20
CA THR A 260 12.08 0.43 -4.17
C THR A 260 11.54 0.92 -2.83
N LEU A 261 11.70 0.12 -1.79
CA LEU A 261 11.21 0.40 -0.45
C LEU A 261 12.35 0.32 0.57
N TRP A 262 12.36 1.28 1.48
CA TRP A 262 13.21 1.26 2.68
C TRP A 262 12.33 1.39 3.92
N ASP A 263 12.61 0.59 4.94
CA ASP A 263 12.00 0.75 6.27
C ASP A 263 12.91 1.59 7.14
N TRP A 264 12.80 2.92 7.06
CA TRP A 264 13.82 3.86 7.51
C TRP A 264 13.44 4.77 8.67
N ALA A 265 12.20 4.78 9.12
CA ALA A 265 11.85 5.59 10.30
C ALA A 265 12.26 4.92 11.60
N GLY A 266 12.02 3.62 11.71
CA GLY A 266 12.25 2.78 12.89
C GLY A 266 11.00 1.99 13.28
N GLU A 267 11.15 1.05 14.20
CA GLU A 267 10.08 0.09 14.56
C GLU A 267 8.78 0.75 15.07
N LYS A 268 8.92 1.84 15.83
CA LYS A 268 7.78 2.56 16.43
C LYS A 268 7.56 3.96 15.83
N LEU A 269 8.35 4.34 14.85
CA LEU A 269 8.29 5.66 14.23
C LEU A 269 7.82 5.53 12.79
N PHE A 270 7.16 6.55 12.29
CA PHE A 270 6.83 6.67 10.87
C PHE A 270 7.16 8.07 10.35
N VAL A 271 7.54 8.13 9.09
CA VAL A 271 7.71 9.39 8.36
C VAL A 271 6.33 9.88 7.94
N HIS A 272 6.02 11.12 8.27
CA HIS A 272 4.75 11.75 7.91
C HIS A 272 4.87 12.55 6.61
N ASP A 273 5.91 13.39 6.53
CA ASP A 273 6.21 14.19 5.35
C ASP A 273 7.66 14.03 4.95
N GLU A 274 7.93 14.11 3.67
CA GLU A 274 9.27 13.91 3.12
C GLU A 274 9.60 14.89 1.99
N ILE A 275 10.89 15.13 1.78
CA ILE A 275 11.42 15.94 0.69
C ILE A 275 12.74 15.35 0.19
N SER A 276 12.92 15.31 -1.13
CA SER A 276 14.14 14.83 -1.77
C SER A 276 14.78 15.86 -2.69
N THR A 277 14.06 16.92 -3.08
CA THR A 277 14.56 17.90 -4.07
C THR A 277 13.86 19.26 -3.95
N ASP A 278 14.43 20.30 -4.58
CA ASP A 278 13.70 21.56 -4.78
C ASP A 278 12.64 21.38 -5.89
N LYS A 279 11.37 21.52 -5.55
CA LYS A 279 10.23 21.40 -6.47
C LYS A 279 10.39 22.28 -7.73
N ARG A 280 11.07 23.42 -7.63
CA ARG A 280 11.29 24.37 -8.74
C ARG A 280 12.48 23.98 -9.61
N ASN A 281 13.41 23.20 -9.08
CA ASN A 281 14.58 22.70 -9.77
C ASN A 281 14.92 21.27 -9.31
N PRO A 282 14.35 20.24 -9.95
CA PRO A 282 14.55 18.84 -9.54
C PRO A 282 16.00 18.33 -9.64
N THR A 283 16.93 19.13 -10.20
CA THR A 283 18.36 18.75 -10.23
C THR A 283 19.07 19.01 -8.90
N ILE A 284 18.46 19.82 -8.01
CA ILE A 284 18.98 20.03 -6.67
C ILE A 284 18.78 18.76 -5.88
N ASN A 285 19.88 18.21 -5.37
CA ASN A 285 19.90 16.95 -4.62
C ASN A 285 19.36 15.73 -5.40
N ALA A 286 19.55 15.68 -6.72
CA ALA A 286 18.93 14.69 -7.61
C ALA A 286 19.21 13.23 -7.23
N ASN A 287 20.38 12.94 -6.66
CA ASN A 287 20.76 11.60 -6.19
C ASN A 287 21.20 11.63 -4.71
N GLY A 288 20.80 12.65 -3.99
CA GLY A 288 21.17 12.83 -2.60
C GLY A 288 20.14 12.27 -1.63
N PRO A 289 20.35 12.48 -0.33
CA PRO A 289 19.49 11.96 0.73
C PRO A 289 18.04 12.42 0.65
N ILE A 290 17.17 11.57 1.16
CA ILE A 290 15.74 11.85 1.37
C ILE A 290 15.54 12.22 2.83
N TYR A 291 14.84 13.32 3.08
CA TYR A 291 14.61 13.86 4.41
C TYR A 291 13.16 13.69 4.81
N GLY A 292 12.91 13.10 5.97
CA GLY A 292 11.57 12.82 6.45
C GLY A 292 11.36 13.23 7.89
N VAL A 293 10.22 13.86 8.20
CA VAL A 293 9.86 14.23 9.56
C VAL A 293 8.94 13.21 10.19
N THR A 294 9.14 12.91 11.46
CA THR A 294 8.37 11.93 12.23
C THR A 294 7.20 12.55 13.00
N GLU A 295 6.58 13.58 12.47
CA GLU A 295 5.63 14.53 13.07
C GLU A 295 4.84 14.01 14.29
N LEU A 296 4.09 12.93 14.12
CA LEU A 296 3.21 12.40 15.16
C LEU A 296 3.91 11.38 16.08
N SER A 297 5.00 10.81 15.62
CA SER A 297 5.64 9.66 16.29
C SER A 297 6.95 9.99 17.02
N GLY A 298 7.54 11.17 16.78
CA GLY A 298 8.77 11.58 17.47
C GLY A 298 9.31 12.94 17.04
N ASP A 299 10.40 13.38 17.65
CA ASP A 299 11.07 14.67 17.42
C ASP A 299 12.31 14.50 16.52
N TRP A 300 12.13 13.80 15.38
CA TRP A 300 13.25 13.45 14.52
C TRP A 300 13.04 13.92 13.08
N LEU A 301 14.12 14.42 12.48
CA LEU A 301 14.34 14.42 11.05
C LEU A 301 15.13 13.17 10.71
N THR A 302 14.53 12.22 10.04
CA THR A 302 15.21 11.03 9.53
C THR A 302 15.75 11.32 8.12
N ILE A 303 16.95 10.83 7.85
CA ILE A 303 17.66 11.09 6.60
C ILE A 303 18.07 9.74 6.04
N LEU A 304 17.49 9.37 4.91
CA LEU A 304 17.84 8.16 4.16
C LEU A 304 18.77 8.54 3.01
N ASP A 305 19.95 7.95 2.96
CA ASP A 305 20.80 7.99 1.77
C ASP A 305 20.45 6.79 0.87
N PRO A 306 19.87 7.02 -0.32
CA PRO A 306 19.45 5.94 -1.22
C PRO A 306 20.62 5.22 -1.90
N LEU A 307 21.84 5.74 -1.84
CA LEU A 307 23.04 5.14 -2.43
C LEU A 307 23.75 4.19 -1.45
N SER A 308 23.89 4.62 -0.19
CA SER A 308 24.50 3.79 0.85
C SER A 308 23.50 2.95 1.63
N HIS A 309 22.20 3.20 1.45
CA HIS A 309 21.09 2.61 2.20
C HIS A 309 21.15 2.86 3.72
N GLU A 310 21.93 3.87 4.13
CA GLU A 310 22.06 4.27 5.52
C GLU A 310 20.95 5.23 5.94
N VAL A 311 20.54 5.11 7.19
CA VAL A 311 19.62 6.05 7.84
C VAL A 311 20.31 6.73 8.99
N THR A 312 20.28 8.07 8.97
CA THR A 312 20.70 8.90 10.09
C THR A 312 19.52 9.67 10.65
N LYS A 313 19.62 10.15 11.90
CA LYS A 313 18.55 10.90 12.57
C LYS A 313 19.13 12.16 13.19
N VAL A 314 18.43 13.27 12.99
CA VAL A 314 18.74 14.55 13.60
C VAL A 314 17.59 14.92 14.54
N ALA A 315 17.90 15.17 15.80
CA ALA A 315 16.89 15.62 16.77
C ALA A 315 16.42 17.03 16.40
N ILE A 316 15.12 17.23 16.38
CA ILE A 316 14.51 18.54 16.17
C ILE A 316 14.44 19.23 17.52
N PRO A 317 15.14 20.37 17.72
CA PRO A 317 15.20 21.00 19.02
C PRO A 317 13.85 21.60 19.41
N PRO A 318 13.27 21.24 20.57
CA PRO A 318 12.11 21.93 21.11
C PRO A 318 12.49 23.28 21.69
N SER A 319 11.50 24.15 21.91
CA SER A 319 11.71 25.33 22.74
C SER A 319 12.01 24.92 24.20
N ALA A 320 12.59 25.84 24.96
CA ALA A 320 12.87 25.59 26.38
C ALA A 320 11.59 25.33 27.23
N GLU A 321 10.46 25.78 26.74
CA GLU A 321 9.14 25.66 27.39
C GLU A 321 8.33 24.48 26.91
N ALA A 322 8.80 23.78 25.85
CA ALA A 322 8.09 22.66 25.26
C ALA A 322 7.91 21.52 26.27
N LYS A 323 6.69 21.11 26.46
CA LYS A 323 6.33 19.97 27.30
C LYS A 323 6.12 18.74 26.41
N ASN A 324 6.48 17.58 26.97
CA ASN A 324 6.18 16.34 26.30
C ASN A 324 4.66 16.22 26.12
N SER A 325 4.19 16.16 24.90
CA SER A 325 2.80 15.84 24.59
C SER A 325 2.74 14.37 24.21
N ALA A 326 2.80 13.52 25.20
CA ALA A 326 2.25 12.19 25.01
C ALA A 326 0.75 12.38 24.63
N PRO A 327 0.24 11.77 23.57
CA PRO A 327 -1.20 11.81 23.32
C PRO A 327 -1.87 11.12 24.50
N GLY A 328 -2.56 11.88 25.34
CA GLY A 328 -3.41 11.46 26.43
C GLY A 328 -3.01 10.24 27.28
N ALA A 329 -3.64 10.06 28.43
CA ALA A 329 -3.51 8.82 29.16
C ALA A 329 -4.09 7.66 28.33
N ILE A 330 -3.36 6.55 28.27
CA ILE A 330 -3.91 5.30 27.73
C ILE A 330 -4.98 4.82 28.71
N ASN A 331 -6.25 4.97 28.34
CA ASN A 331 -7.36 4.53 29.18
C ASN A 331 -7.61 3.02 29.03
N VAL A 332 -7.33 2.49 27.85
CA VAL A 332 -7.49 1.07 27.52
C VAL A 332 -6.22 0.59 26.81
N PRO A 333 -5.54 -0.43 27.33
CA PRO A 333 -4.32 -0.96 26.74
C PRO A 333 -4.52 -1.37 25.27
N SER A 334 -3.47 -1.19 24.46
CA SER A 334 -3.45 -1.72 23.10
C SER A 334 -3.25 -3.24 23.12
N VAL A 335 -3.91 -3.97 22.24
CA VAL A 335 -3.67 -5.42 22.07
C VAL A 335 -2.25 -5.73 21.56
N TYR A 336 -1.54 -4.74 20.99
CA TYR A 336 -0.19 -4.90 20.43
C TYR A 336 0.90 -4.33 21.32
N TRP A 337 0.65 -3.19 21.95
CA TRP A 337 1.65 -2.41 22.71
C TRP A 337 1.34 -2.35 24.21
N GLY A 338 0.23 -2.95 24.67
CA GLY A 338 -0.18 -2.87 26.06
C GLY A 338 -0.38 -1.41 26.52
N ASP A 339 0.18 -1.10 27.68
CA ASP A 339 0.18 0.25 28.29
C ASP A 339 1.35 1.11 27.80
N GLU A 340 2.17 0.62 26.89
CA GLU A 340 3.35 1.36 26.42
C GLU A 340 2.95 2.61 25.63
N VAL A 341 3.50 3.76 26.04
CA VAL A 341 3.43 5.01 25.27
C VAL A 341 4.50 4.94 24.18
N ILE A 342 4.11 4.47 22.99
CA ILE A 342 5.05 4.26 21.88
C ILE A 342 5.46 5.56 21.17
N TRP A 343 4.71 6.64 21.34
CA TRP A 343 4.96 7.94 20.71
C TRP A 343 5.06 9.03 21.75
N GLU A 344 6.22 9.67 21.80
CA GLU A 344 6.46 10.85 22.62
C GLU A 344 7.10 11.93 21.74
N ARG A 345 6.58 13.15 21.86
CA ARG A 345 7.12 14.29 21.11
C ARG A 345 7.00 15.59 21.91
N LYS A 346 7.93 16.51 21.66
CA LYS A 346 7.89 17.88 22.13
C LYS A 346 7.65 18.89 21.02
N VAL A 347 7.94 18.49 19.78
CA VAL A 347 7.78 19.32 18.59
C VAL A 347 6.84 18.64 17.62
N VAL A 348 6.02 19.42 16.94
CA VAL A 348 5.29 18.99 15.76
C VAL A 348 6.01 19.59 14.56
N ALA A 349 6.93 18.81 13.97
CA ALA A 349 7.60 19.18 12.73
C ALA A 349 6.80 18.74 11.53
N HIS A 350 6.70 19.63 10.53
CA HIS A 350 5.82 19.41 9.38
C HIS A 350 6.33 20.14 8.15
N ASN A 351 5.85 19.73 6.96
CA ASN A 351 6.10 20.37 5.68
C ASN A 351 7.58 20.64 5.38
N PRO A 352 8.45 19.64 5.28
CA PRO A 352 9.83 19.84 4.88
C PRO A 352 9.87 20.36 3.44
N MET A 353 10.75 21.33 3.20
CA MET A 353 10.97 21.94 1.90
C MET A 353 12.47 22.09 1.65
N MET A 354 12.88 21.94 0.41
CA MET A 354 14.27 22.17 -0.01
C MET A 354 14.38 23.47 -0.78
N ASP A 355 15.42 24.25 -0.48
CA ASP A 355 15.72 25.46 -1.23
C ASP A 355 16.72 25.21 -2.37
N SER A 356 16.99 26.27 -3.15
CA SER A 356 17.90 26.21 -4.29
C SER A 356 19.38 25.95 -3.94
N GLN A 357 19.72 25.92 -2.65
CA GLN A 357 21.06 25.60 -2.14
C GLN A 357 21.11 24.19 -1.49
N GLY A 358 20.03 23.40 -1.63
CA GLY A 358 19.94 22.07 -1.05
C GLY A 358 19.70 22.05 0.48
N ARG A 359 19.33 23.20 1.08
CA ARG A 359 19.04 23.26 2.51
C ARG A 359 17.58 22.84 2.74
N VAL A 360 17.36 22.03 3.79
CA VAL A 360 16.03 21.60 4.19
C VAL A 360 15.47 22.53 5.25
N TRP A 361 14.30 23.06 4.98
CA TRP A 361 13.49 23.90 5.86
C TRP A 361 12.26 23.12 6.26
N MET A 362 11.84 23.26 7.50
CA MET A 362 10.58 22.68 7.98
C MET A 362 9.87 23.65 8.91
N THR A 363 8.57 23.54 9.00
CA THR A 363 7.81 24.19 10.05
C THR A 363 7.91 23.37 11.33
N GLY A 364 8.02 24.02 12.46
CA GLY A 364 8.03 23.39 13.76
C GLY A 364 7.27 24.24 14.74
N ARG A 365 6.46 23.60 15.59
CA ARG A 365 5.81 24.22 16.75
C ARG A 365 5.93 23.30 17.94
N ASP A 366 5.94 23.86 19.13
CA ASP A 366 5.82 23.03 20.32
C ASP A 366 4.53 22.23 20.28
N ALA A 367 4.60 20.99 20.68
CA ALA A 367 3.43 20.13 20.75
C ALA A 367 2.46 20.75 21.78
N CYS A 368 1.28 21.15 21.31
CA CYS A 368 0.28 21.69 22.20
C CYS A 368 -0.25 20.58 23.10
N ARG A 369 -0.50 20.91 24.38
CA ARG A 369 -1.31 20.05 25.23
C ARG A 369 -2.66 19.85 24.57
N VAL A 370 -3.15 18.62 24.60
CA VAL A 370 -4.58 18.38 24.50
C VAL A 370 -5.22 19.13 25.67
N TYR A 371 -6.17 19.97 25.37
CA TYR A 371 -6.92 20.71 26.36
C TYR A 371 -7.50 19.75 27.40
N ASP A 372 -7.30 20.09 28.68
CA ASP A 372 -7.97 19.45 29.78
C ASP A 372 -9.50 19.58 29.67
#